data_349e904fb5415da29afce5ee30754676
#
_entry.id   349e904fb5415da29afce5ee30754676
#
_cell.length_a   1.000
_cell.length_b   1.000
_cell.length_c   1.000
_cell.angle_alpha   90.00
_cell.angle_beta   90.00
_cell.angle_gamma   90.00
#
_symmetry.space_group_name_H-M   'P 1'
#
loop_
_entity.id
_entity.type
_entity.pdbx_description
1 polymer ?
#
loop_
_entity_poly.entity_id
_entity_poly.type
_entity_poly.pdbx_seq_one_letter_code
_entity_poly.pdbx_strand_id
1 'polypeptide(L)'
;MNSVVLIGRLTRDPEVRYTQDQMAIARFSVAIDSPVTAGKEKQTDFPNVVVFGKQAENCERFLSKGRLVGIQGRIQTGSYTNKDGNKVYTTEVVANRVEFLEW
;
A
#
# COMPACT_ATOMS: atom_id res chain seq x y z
N MET A 1 -11.11 10.94 13.19
CA MET A 1 -11.31 9.67 12.49
C MET A 1 -10.20 9.49 11.47
N ASN A 2 -9.60 8.31 11.42
CA ASN A 2 -8.53 8.00 10.48
C ASN A 2 -8.88 6.67 9.81
N SER A 3 -9.51 6.75 8.66
CA SER A 3 -10.00 5.57 7.94
C SER A 3 -9.80 5.77 6.45
N VAL A 4 -9.24 4.75 5.81
CA VAL A 4 -8.95 4.77 4.38
C VAL A 4 -9.52 3.51 3.76
N VAL A 5 -10.18 3.66 2.62
CA VAL A 5 -10.65 2.54 1.80
C VAL A 5 -10.17 2.80 0.38
N LEU A 6 -9.42 1.85 -0.15
CA LEU A 6 -8.82 1.96 -1.49
C LEU A 6 -9.12 0.72 -2.30
N ILE A 7 -9.36 0.91 -3.59
CA ILE A 7 -9.46 -0.20 -4.54
C ILE A 7 -8.54 0.14 -5.71
N GLY A 8 -7.61 -0.76 -6.00
CA GLY A 8 -6.67 -0.52 -7.09
C GLY A 8 -5.89 -1.77 -7.43
N ARG A 9 -5.00 -1.64 -8.41
CA ARG A 9 -4.16 -2.75 -8.86
C ARG A 9 -2.73 -2.53 -8.39
N LEU A 10 -2.08 -3.62 -8.00
CA LEU A 10 -0.68 -3.55 -7.59
C LEU A 10 0.18 -3.07 -8.76
N THR A 11 1.10 -2.15 -8.48
CA THR A 11 2.01 -1.61 -9.48
C THR A 11 3.21 -2.53 -9.71
N ARG A 12 3.49 -3.40 -8.75
CA ARG A 12 4.59 -4.38 -8.79
C ARG A 12 4.28 -5.50 -7.79
N ASP A 13 5.09 -6.55 -7.81
CA ASP A 13 4.95 -7.63 -6.84
C ASP A 13 5.18 -7.09 -5.44
N PRO A 14 4.44 -7.60 -4.42
CA PRO A 14 4.66 -7.14 -3.05
C PRO A 14 6.06 -7.54 -2.56
N GLU A 15 6.68 -6.63 -1.84
CA GLU A 15 7.96 -6.88 -1.17
C GLU A 15 7.64 -7.35 0.24
N VAL A 16 8.05 -8.58 0.58
CA VAL A 16 7.74 -9.16 1.88
C VAL A 16 9.03 -9.40 2.65
N ARG A 17 9.02 -8.98 3.90
CA ARG A 17 10.13 -9.19 4.83
C ARG A 17 9.59 -9.76 6.13
N TYR A 18 10.46 -10.43 6.86
CA TYR A 18 10.12 -11.04 8.14
C TYR A 18 10.95 -10.39 9.24
N THR A 19 10.32 -10.08 10.37
CA THR A 19 11.00 -9.56 11.55
C THR A 19 11.72 -10.68 12.27
N GLN A 20 12.51 -10.35 13.30
CA GLN A 20 13.16 -11.35 14.14
C GLN A 20 12.15 -12.27 14.82
N ASP A 21 10.96 -11.76 15.10
CA ASP A 21 9.87 -12.55 15.68
C ASP A 21 9.09 -13.33 14.64
N GLN A 22 9.58 -13.39 13.39
CA GLN A 22 8.92 -14.09 12.30
C GLN A 22 7.61 -13.48 11.86
N MET A 23 7.38 -12.20 12.15
CA MET A 23 6.20 -11.49 11.66
C MET A 23 6.43 -11.04 10.23
N ALA A 24 5.52 -11.36 9.33
CA ALA A 24 5.59 -10.92 7.95
C ALA A 24 5.17 -9.46 7.83
N ILE A 25 5.89 -8.72 6.99
CA ILE A 25 5.54 -7.33 6.64
C ILE A 25 5.58 -7.25 5.12
N ALA A 26 4.44 -6.96 4.52
CA ALA A 26 4.34 -6.79 3.07
C ALA A 26 4.19 -5.31 2.73
N ARG A 27 4.92 -4.86 1.71
CA ARG A 27 4.84 -3.49 1.22
C ARG A 27 4.60 -3.51 -0.28
N PHE A 28 3.67 -2.70 -0.71
CA PHE A 28 3.37 -2.53 -2.13
C PHE A 28 2.68 -1.19 -2.33
N SER A 29 2.56 -0.79 -3.58
CA SER A 29 1.75 0.37 -3.94
C SER A 29 0.64 -0.09 -4.87
N VAL A 30 -0.46 0.66 -4.86
CA VAL A 30 -1.59 0.38 -5.74
C VAL A 30 -1.83 1.59 -6.62
N ALA A 31 -2.24 1.32 -7.85
CA ALA A 31 -2.61 2.37 -8.79
C ALA A 31 -4.10 2.66 -8.65
N ILE A 32 -4.42 3.90 -8.35
CA ILE A 32 -5.79 4.33 -8.14
C ILE A 32 -6.06 5.49 -9.08
N ASP A 33 -7.05 5.31 -9.95
CA ASP A 33 -7.43 6.36 -10.89
C ASP A 33 -8.26 7.42 -10.18
N SER A 34 -7.85 8.68 -10.32
CA SER A 34 -8.60 9.78 -9.78
C SER A 34 -9.78 10.09 -10.70
N PRO A 35 -10.89 10.61 -10.14
CA PRO A 35 -12.02 11.05 -10.97
C PRO A 35 -11.57 12.09 -11.99
N VAL A 36 -12.04 11.95 -13.22
CA VAL A 36 -11.74 12.90 -14.29
C VAL A 36 -12.69 14.08 -14.19
N THR A 37 -12.12 15.27 -14.03
CA THR A 37 -12.88 16.51 -14.05
C THR A 37 -12.84 17.07 -15.48
N ALA A 38 -13.94 17.63 -15.92
CA ALA A 38 -14.03 18.18 -17.27
C ALA A 38 -12.87 19.15 -17.56
N GLY A 39 -12.18 18.93 -18.67
CA GLY A 39 -11.06 19.75 -19.09
C GLY A 39 -9.72 19.41 -18.44
N LYS A 40 -9.67 18.37 -17.60
CA LYS A 40 -8.41 17.93 -16.96
C LYS A 40 -8.05 16.53 -17.40
N GLU A 41 -6.74 16.27 -17.42
CA GLU A 41 -6.24 14.95 -17.73
C GLU A 41 -6.48 13.99 -16.58
N LYS A 42 -6.61 12.70 -16.92
CA LYS A 42 -6.75 11.64 -15.94
C LYS A 42 -5.45 11.54 -15.13
N GLN A 43 -5.58 11.50 -13.82
CA GLN A 43 -4.45 11.33 -12.91
C GLN A 43 -4.56 9.99 -12.20
N THR A 44 -3.41 9.40 -11.90
CA THR A 44 -3.34 8.15 -11.15
C THR A 44 -2.51 8.41 -9.90
N ASP A 45 -3.05 8.02 -8.76
CA ASP A 45 -2.33 8.09 -7.50
C ASP A 45 -1.73 6.73 -7.17
N PHE A 46 -0.60 6.74 -6.48
CA PHE A 46 0.14 5.51 -6.15
C PHE A 46 0.44 5.45 -4.65
N PRO A 47 -0.57 5.34 -3.79
CA PRO A 47 -0.31 5.25 -2.35
C PRO A 47 0.45 3.99 -1.99
N ASN A 48 1.35 4.13 -1.03
CA ASN A 48 2.09 3.00 -0.48
C ASN A 48 1.28 2.35 0.63
N VAL A 49 1.26 1.01 0.63
CA VAL A 49 0.49 0.21 1.58
C VAL A 49 1.44 -0.71 2.32
N VAL A 50 1.25 -0.83 3.62
CA VAL A 50 1.97 -1.79 4.45
C VAL A 50 0.97 -2.70 5.15
N VAL A 51 1.26 -4.00 5.14
CA VAL A 51 0.40 -5.03 5.72
C VAL A 51 1.26 -5.88 6.66
N PHE A 52 0.71 -6.24 7.80
CA PHE A 52 1.43 -7.01 8.81
C PHE A 52 0.78 -8.37 9.05
N GLY A 53 1.61 -9.33 9.49
CA GLY A 53 1.14 -10.60 10.02
C GLY A 53 0.58 -11.55 8.99
N LYS A 54 -0.49 -12.23 9.35
CA LYS A 54 -1.09 -13.27 8.50
C LYS A 54 -1.56 -12.72 7.15
N GLN A 55 -2.10 -11.52 7.12
CA GLN A 55 -2.52 -10.90 5.87
C GLN A 55 -1.34 -10.61 4.96
N ALA A 56 -0.18 -10.26 5.53
CA ALA A 56 1.04 -10.06 4.76
C ALA A 56 1.50 -11.37 4.11
N GLU A 57 1.41 -12.48 4.83
CA GLU A 57 1.72 -13.79 4.28
C GLU A 57 0.79 -14.14 3.12
N ASN A 58 -0.49 -13.82 3.26
CA ASN A 58 -1.45 -14.04 2.19
C ASN A 58 -1.16 -13.17 0.98
N CYS A 59 -0.72 -11.94 1.20
CA CYS A 59 -0.30 -11.06 0.10
C CYS A 59 0.87 -11.66 -0.67
N GLU A 60 1.84 -12.23 0.04
CA GLU A 60 2.97 -12.89 -0.60
C GLU A 60 2.53 -14.05 -1.49
N ARG A 61 1.55 -14.85 -1.00
CA ARG A 61 1.09 -16.03 -1.71
C ARG A 61 0.23 -15.73 -2.92
N PHE A 62 -0.63 -14.72 -2.81
CA PHE A 62 -1.72 -14.54 -3.77
C PHE A 62 -1.65 -13.27 -4.59
N LEU A 63 -0.84 -12.30 -4.20
CA LEU A 63 -0.75 -11.03 -4.93
C LEU A 63 0.47 -10.98 -5.83
N SER A 64 0.28 -10.32 -6.97
CA SER A 64 1.35 -10.04 -7.90
C SER A 64 0.99 -8.75 -8.64
N LYS A 65 1.95 -8.24 -9.40
CA LYS A 65 1.73 -7.05 -10.22
C LYS A 65 0.46 -7.17 -11.04
N GLY A 66 -0.37 -6.14 -10.98
CA GLY A 66 -1.60 -6.06 -11.77
C GLY A 66 -2.85 -6.61 -11.08
N ARG A 67 -2.71 -7.30 -9.94
CA ARG A 67 -3.86 -7.83 -9.22
C ARG A 67 -4.71 -6.73 -8.60
N LEU A 68 -6.01 -6.91 -8.66
CA LEU A 68 -6.97 -5.96 -8.09
C LEU A 68 -7.23 -6.30 -6.63
N VAL A 69 -7.09 -5.31 -5.76
CA VAL A 69 -7.30 -5.49 -4.32
C VAL A 69 -8.13 -4.35 -3.75
N GLY A 70 -8.84 -4.67 -2.66
CA GLY A 70 -9.48 -3.67 -1.82
C GLY A 70 -8.72 -3.58 -0.50
N ILE A 71 -8.45 -2.38 -0.05
CA ILE A 71 -7.67 -2.12 1.16
C ILE A 71 -8.46 -1.25 2.09
N GLN A 72 -8.55 -1.68 3.35
CA GLN A 72 -9.14 -0.89 4.41
C GLN A 72 -8.10 -0.70 5.50
N GLY A 73 -7.89 0.52 5.93
CA GLY A 73 -6.89 0.80 6.93
C GLY A 73 -6.89 2.24 7.38
N ARG A 74 -5.72 2.72 7.74
CA ARG A 74 -5.52 4.09 8.23
C ARG A 74 -4.24 4.68 7.65
N ILE A 75 -4.16 5.99 7.65
CA ILE A 75 -2.95 6.70 7.25
C ILE A 75 -2.00 6.76 8.44
N GLN A 76 -0.73 6.46 8.18
CA GLN A 76 0.33 6.64 9.16
C GLN A 76 1.43 7.48 8.53
N THR A 77 1.87 8.50 9.27
CA THR A 77 2.99 9.33 8.83
C THR A 77 4.20 9.05 9.69
N GLY A 78 5.36 9.30 9.11
CA GLY A 78 6.63 9.14 9.82
C GLY A 78 7.68 10.05 9.22
N SER A 79 8.90 9.95 9.72
CA SER A 79 10.01 10.71 9.17
C SER A 79 11.33 10.01 9.48
N TYR A 80 12.31 10.29 8.65
CA TYR A 80 13.69 9.84 8.89
C TYR A 80 14.63 10.89 8.34
N THR A 81 15.90 10.84 8.79
CA THR A 81 16.94 11.73 8.29
C THR A 81 17.75 10.98 7.25
N ASN A 82 17.86 11.56 6.06
CA ASN A 82 18.61 10.93 4.97
C ASN A 82 20.13 11.19 5.11
N LYS A 83 20.90 10.69 4.14
CA LYS A 83 22.35 10.80 4.17
C LYS A 83 22.85 12.24 4.13
N ASP A 84 22.07 13.15 3.56
CA ASP A 84 22.43 14.56 3.44
C ASP A 84 22.04 15.36 4.66
N GLY A 85 21.48 14.72 5.69
CA GLY A 85 21.05 15.38 6.92
C GLY A 85 19.69 16.04 6.81
N ASN A 86 18.95 15.81 5.72
CA ASN A 86 17.61 16.36 5.52
C ASN A 86 16.56 15.43 6.09
N LYS A 87 15.52 16.02 6.68
CA LYS A 87 14.41 15.26 7.21
C LYS A 87 13.45 14.90 6.07
N VAL A 88 13.15 13.61 5.94
CA VAL A 88 12.25 13.11 4.93
C VAL A 88 10.98 12.61 5.60
N TYR A 89 9.84 13.07 5.15
CA TYR A 89 8.53 12.67 5.69
C TYR A 89 7.94 11.56 4.84
N THR A 90 7.31 10.60 5.51
CA THR A 90 6.67 9.47 4.84
C THR A 90 5.19 9.43 5.15
N THR A 91 4.42 8.94 4.21
CA THR A 91 2.98 8.72 4.37
C THR A 91 2.65 7.35 3.80
N GLU A 92 2.07 6.49 4.63
CA GLU A 92 1.71 5.13 4.23
C GLU A 92 0.31 4.81 4.69
N VAL A 93 -0.34 3.87 4.01
CA VAL A 93 -1.61 3.29 4.46
C VAL A 93 -1.27 1.99 5.16
N VAL A 94 -1.59 1.89 6.45
CA VAL A 94 -1.43 0.66 7.21
C VAL A 94 -2.75 -0.10 7.08
N ALA A 95 -2.71 -1.24 6.38
CA ALA A 95 -3.90 -2.00 6.09
C ALA A 95 -4.34 -2.83 7.30
N ASN A 96 -5.62 -2.70 7.66
CA ASN A 96 -6.26 -3.59 8.62
C ASN A 96 -6.81 -4.81 7.92
N ARG A 97 -7.21 -4.64 6.65
CA ARG A 97 -7.85 -5.68 5.86
C ARG A 97 -7.47 -5.53 4.40
N VAL A 98 -7.14 -6.65 3.77
CA VAL A 98 -6.87 -6.71 2.34
C VAL A 98 -7.84 -7.73 1.75
N GLU A 99 -8.62 -7.31 0.76
CA GLU A 99 -9.51 -8.19 0.04
C GLU A 99 -8.99 -8.43 -1.37
N PHE A 100 -8.96 -9.68 -1.76
CA PHE A 100 -8.53 -10.07 -3.09
C PHE A 100 -9.76 -10.06 -4.00
N LEU A 101 -9.86 -9.05 -4.85
CA LEU A 101 -11.07 -8.80 -5.63
C LEU A 101 -11.11 -9.55 -6.95
N GLU A 102 -10.00 -10.14 -7.37
CA GLU A 102 -9.98 -11.02 -8.54
C GLU A 102 -8.98 -12.15 -8.31
N TRP A 103 -9.26 -13.30 -8.87
CA TRP A 103 -8.48 -14.52 -8.68
C TRP A 103 -7.83 -14.98 -9.97
#